data_be15fbfc73cc22932374f641f82d47e5
#
_entry.id   be15fbfc73cc22932374f641f82d47e5
#
_cell.length_a   1.000
_cell.length_b   1.000
_cell.length_c   1.000
_cell.angle_alpha   90.00
_cell.angle_beta   90.00
_cell.angle_gamma   90.00
#
_symmetry.space_group_name_H-M   'P 1'
#
loop_
_entity.id
_entity.type
_entity.pdbx_description
1 polymer ?
#
loop_
_entity_poly.entity_id
_entity_poly.type
_entity_poly.pdbx_seq_one_letter_code
_entity_poly.pdbx_strand_id
1 'polypeptide(L)'
;NYMNTIYLGRNSYGIQAAAKAYFNKDAKDLTLSEAAMIAGIIPSPSTWDPADNADMAKSRFKRVLNIMQEDGYITAKQHTDAKFPQTAAVAQQNEYAGPNGYLLDMVRRELVQSKAFTKEDLDTGGYKIITTIDKSKQDLMQSIGDTRLDDMPESLQIGGIALDPKTGEVLSVYAGSDYLSKQLNNADQAVFEPGSTMKPFALLGAAQSGVSFDTLFNGNSHQHFTGLDQEVNNALENNWGNINLYQATANSVNTVFMNVNEHLTPKRTAAIAHEAGIQGDIDENSMYNVLGINALTVWDLAQGHSTIANNGVKNTLHMVSKVLDSNNKDMYNAPSNGTKVFDANDCALVQKAMQGTTTYGTAAGTSSMLGRPVAGKSGTANDEMASSFVGYTPSMMNVWAIWNPDDKGNPQVVPAFSGYGVSSTGYPAHLFQEFMAQALQGTEAEQFPTAKDNGKIGGSDGTWGLGKGQSNGLSNNTNKQSTEDTQKQAEQDAQQKAAEEEAKKQQQAQEFAQQCLANPSYSTECPNYPGTTTGGDGNAGNNTGGDNGNNTGNDNGNSGGTGGNTGTNGVTQ
;
A
#
# COMPACT_ATOMS: atom_id res chain seq x y z
N ASN A 1 12.61 -31.82 28.89
CA ASN A 1 11.47 -31.30 28.09
C ASN A 1 10.44 -30.53 28.95
N TYR A 2 9.98 -31.05 30.14
CA TYR A 2 8.94 -30.42 30.96
C TYR A 2 9.19 -28.93 31.23
N MET A 3 10.39 -28.58 31.73
CA MET A 3 10.75 -27.17 32.02
C MET A 3 10.86 -26.27 30.80
N ASN A 4 10.88 -26.81 29.57
CA ASN A 4 10.96 -26.02 28.35
C ASN A 4 9.58 -25.76 27.71
N THR A 5 8.52 -26.43 28.21
CA THR A 5 7.20 -26.41 27.58
C THR A 5 6.04 -26.00 28.47
N ILE A 6 6.22 -26.08 29.83
CA ILE A 6 5.14 -25.74 30.75
C ILE A 6 4.86 -24.24 30.76
N TYR A 7 3.60 -23.87 30.96
CA TYR A 7 3.20 -22.50 31.20
C TYR A 7 3.65 -22.03 32.59
N LEU A 8 4.32 -20.87 32.63
CA LEU A 8 4.91 -20.30 33.85
C LEU A 8 4.38 -18.91 34.22
N GLY A 9 3.24 -18.52 33.66
CA GLY A 9 2.67 -17.17 33.82
C GLY A 9 3.23 -16.14 32.86
N ARG A 10 2.65 -14.93 32.81
CA ARG A 10 3.08 -13.81 31.97
C ARG A 10 3.28 -14.19 30.50
N ASN A 11 2.38 -15.00 29.94
CA ASN A 11 2.46 -15.56 28.59
C ASN A 11 3.76 -16.34 28.30
N SER A 12 4.41 -16.86 29.35
CA SER A 12 5.69 -17.55 29.22
C SER A 12 5.52 -19.06 29.22
N TYR A 13 5.93 -19.70 28.15
CA TYR A 13 6.07 -21.15 28.04
C TYR A 13 7.55 -21.52 28.11
N GLY A 14 7.89 -22.34 29.09
CA GLY A 14 9.26 -22.78 29.38
C GLY A 14 10.09 -21.79 30.21
N ILE A 15 11.14 -22.34 30.86
CA ILE A 15 11.96 -21.62 31.85
C ILE A 15 12.72 -20.42 31.24
N GLN A 16 13.12 -20.51 29.99
CA GLN A 16 13.84 -19.41 29.32
C GLN A 16 12.94 -18.18 29.15
N ALA A 17 11.71 -18.38 28.67
CA ALA A 17 10.73 -17.33 28.54
C ALA A 17 10.33 -16.74 29.90
N ALA A 18 10.10 -17.59 30.89
CA ALA A 18 9.80 -17.16 32.26
C ALA A 18 10.93 -16.35 32.89
N ALA A 19 12.19 -16.76 32.73
CA ALA A 19 13.35 -16.00 33.23
C ALA A 19 13.41 -14.58 32.61
N LYS A 20 13.09 -14.46 31.34
CA LYS A 20 12.96 -13.15 30.68
C LYS A 20 11.78 -12.34 31.22
N ALA A 21 10.59 -12.95 31.34
CA ALA A 21 9.37 -12.26 31.76
C ALA A 21 9.41 -11.81 33.23
N TYR A 22 10.03 -12.58 34.10
CA TYR A 22 10.08 -12.24 35.54
C TYR A 22 11.33 -11.44 35.93
N PHE A 23 12.47 -11.62 35.23
CA PHE A 23 13.75 -11.10 35.69
C PHE A 23 14.61 -10.44 34.59
N ASN A 24 14.17 -10.38 33.33
CA ASN A 24 14.94 -9.88 32.18
C ASN A 24 16.30 -10.59 32.01
N LYS A 25 16.39 -11.88 32.38
CA LYS A 25 17.62 -12.67 32.34
C LYS A 25 17.46 -13.92 31.49
N ASP A 26 18.57 -14.53 31.10
CA ASP A 26 18.56 -15.87 30.56
C ASP A 26 18.37 -16.89 31.70
N ALA A 27 17.76 -18.05 31.44
CA ALA A 27 17.51 -19.08 32.46
C ALA A 27 18.78 -19.53 33.16
N LYS A 28 19.92 -19.58 32.45
CA LYS A 28 21.24 -19.94 32.99
C LYS A 28 21.79 -18.95 34.03
N ASP A 29 21.30 -17.70 33.99
CA ASP A 29 21.76 -16.59 34.81
C ASP A 29 20.85 -16.34 36.02
N LEU A 30 19.85 -17.19 36.23
CA LEU A 30 18.95 -17.12 37.37
C LEU A 30 19.72 -17.42 38.67
N THR A 31 19.52 -16.60 39.68
CA THR A 31 19.99 -16.86 41.05
C THR A 31 19.14 -17.97 41.71
N LEU A 32 19.62 -18.54 42.82
CA LEU A 32 18.85 -19.48 43.61
C LEU A 32 17.46 -18.93 43.99
N SER A 33 17.40 -17.68 44.41
CA SER A 33 16.14 -17.05 44.81
C SER A 33 15.17 -16.90 43.64
N GLU A 34 15.66 -16.50 42.47
CA GLU A 34 14.85 -16.31 41.25
C GLU A 34 14.33 -17.67 40.74
N ALA A 35 15.18 -18.68 40.69
CA ALA A 35 14.81 -20.04 40.31
C ALA A 35 13.77 -20.65 41.30
N ALA A 36 13.97 -20.48 42.60
CA ALA A 36 13.03 -20.95 43.61
C ALA A 36 11.67 -20.24 43.56
N MET A 37 11.64 -18.98 43.21
CA MET A 37 10.39 -18.22 43.00
C MET A 37 9.61 -18.80 41.81
N ILE A 38 10.25 -18.96 40.65
CA ILE A 38 9.60 -19.53 39.47
C ILE A 38 9.08 -20.95 39.77
N ALA A 39 9.92 -21.80 40.38
CA ALA A 39 9.52 -23.15 40.75
C ALA A 39 8.32 -23.16 41.71
N GLY A 40 8.24 -22.19 42.62
CA GLY A 40 7.15 -22.05 43.57
C GLY A 40 5.78 -21.78 42.94
N ILE A 41 5.72 -21.07 41.84
CA ILE A 41 4.47 -20.69 41.21
C ILE A 41 3.98 -21.67 40.13
N ILE A 42 4.76 -22.71 39.78
CA ILE A 42 4.42 -23.71 38.74
C ILE A 42 2.97 -24.22 38.84
N PRO A 43 2.41 -24.57 40.03
CA PRO A 43 1.08 -25.15 40.08
C PRO A 43 -0.07 -24.18 39.70
N SER A 44 0.15 -22.87 39.77
CA SER A 44 -0.86 -21.85 39.39
C SER A 44 -0.19 -20.53 39.06
N PRO A 45 0.55 -20.46 37.91
CA PRO A 45 1.45 -19.35 37.63
C PRO A 45 0.75 -17.99 37.49
N SER A 46 -0.45 -17.95 36.92
CA SER A 46 -1.22 -16.70 36.78
C SER A 46 -1.80 -16.22 38.13
N THR A 47 -2.29 -17.14 38.97
CA THR A 47 -2.91 -16.78 40.26
C THR A 47 -1.87 -16.42 41.32
N TRP A 48 -0.68 -16.98 41.21
CA TRP A 48 0.42 -16.81 42.16
C TRP A 48 1.54 -15.92 41.63
N ASP A 49 1.24 -15.12 40.58
CA ASP A 49 2.19 -14.12 40.10
C ASP A 49 2.53 -13.16 41.24
N PRO A 50 3.82 -12.88 41.52
CA PRO A 50 4.25 -11.96 42.55
C PRO A 50 3.64 -10.54 42.45
N ALA A 51 3.26 -10.11 41.27
CA ALA A 51 2.63 -8.80 41.06
C ALA A 51 1.16 -8.77 41.52
N ASP A 52 0.44 -9.89 41.41
CA ASP A 52 -0.98 -9.99 41.76
C ASP A 52 -1.18 -10.59 43.15
N ASN A 53 -0.34 -11.55 43.57
CA ASN A 53 -0.46 -12.25 44.85
C ASN A 53 0.91 -12.48 45.50
N ALA A 54 1.54 -11.41 45.94
CA ALA A 54 2.88 -11.44 46.53
C ALA A 54 3.00 -12.38 47.75
N ASP A 55 1.96 -12.47 48.57
CA ASP A 55 2.02 -13.28 49.80
C ASP A 55 1.98 -14.79 49.51
N MET A 56 1.16 -15.21 48.55
CA MET A 56 1.16 -16.59 48.11
C MET A 56 2.49 -16.94 47.42
N ALA A 57 2.99 -16.07 46.54
CA ALA A 57 4.28 -16.26 45.89
C ALA A 57 5.42 -16.43 46.91
N LYS A 58 5.47 -15.57 47.94
CA LYS A 58 6.44 -15.69 49.06
C LYS A 58 6.27 -16.99 49.85
N SER A 59 5.03 -17.40 50.12
CA SER A 59 4.75 -18.66 50.80
C SER A 59 5.27 -19.87 50.00
N ARG A 60 4.99 -19.85 48.67
CA ARG A 60 5.46 -20.92 47.76
C ARG A 60 6.98 -20.93 47.59
N PHE A 61 7.60 -19.76 47.48
CA PHE A 61 9.07 -19.59 47.49
C PHE A 61 9.73 -20.22 48.73
N LYS A 62 9.22 -19.90 49.92
CA LYS A 62 9.72 -20.50 51.18
C LYS A 62 9.57 -22.00 51.18
N ARG A 63 8.44 -22.55 50.71
CA ARG A 63 8.22 -23.98 50.61
C ARG A 63 9.27 -24.65 49.71
N VAL A 64 9.60 -24.07 48.56
CA VAL A 64 10.63 -24.61 47.65
C VAL A 64 11.98 -24.63 48.34
N LEU A 65 12.40 -23.54 49.00
CA LEU A 65 13.67 -23.47 49.71
C LEU A 65 13.75 -24.48 50.87
N ASN A 66 12.65 -24.68 51.60
CA ASN A 66 12.61 -25.69 52.67
C ASN A 66 12.86 -27.12 52.12
N ILE A 67 12.15 -27.49 51.05
CA ILE A 67 12.33 -28.78 50.39
C ILE A 67 13.77 -28.92 49.87
N MET A 68 14.32 -27.89 49.22
CA MET A 68 15.70 -27.93 48.72
C MET A 68 16.73 -28.11 49.85
N GLN A 69 16.49 -27.54 51.03
CA GLN A 69 17.35 -27.75 52.21
C GLN A 69 17.17 -29.13 52.80
N GLU A 70 15.93 -29.59 52.98
CA GLU A 70 15.60 -30.93 53.52
C GLU A 70 16.21 -32.05 52.66
N ASP A 71 16.17 -31.88 51.32
CA ASP A 71 16.73 -32.83 50.36
C ASP A 71 18.23 -32.63 50.10
N GLY A 72 18.87 -31.66 50.77
CA GLY A 72 20.32 -31.45 50.70
C GLY A 72 20.82 -30.74 49.42
N TYR A 73 19.94 -30.17 48.61
CA TYR A 73 20.31 -29.39 47.43
C TYR A 73 20.93 -28.04 47.76
N ILE A 74 20.58 -27.45 48.95
CA ILE A 74 21.14 -26.21 49.44
C ILE A 74 21.53 -26.35 50.93
N THR A 75 22.52 -25.57 51.35
CA THR A 75 22.94 -25.51 52.76
C THR A 75 21.97 -24.63 53.58
N ALA A 76 21.97 -24.83 54.91
CA ALA A 76 21.21 -23.95 55.84
C ALA A 76 21.59 -22.47 55.68
N LYS A 77 22.84 -22.17 55.35
CA LYS A 77 23.28 -20.80 55.07
C LYS A 77 22.66 -20.26 53.79
N GLN A 78 22.66 -21.02 52.72
CA GLN A 78 22.01 -20.60 51.44
C GLN A 78 20.50 -20.41 51.60
N HIS A 79 19.84 -21.28 52.38
CA HIS A 79 18.43 -21.11 52.71
C HIS A 79 18.15 -19.81 53.48
N THR A 80 18.95 -19.48 54.49
CA THR A 80 18.78 -18.29 55.32
C THR A 80 19.10 -16.99 54.55
N ASP A 81 20.08 -17.03 53.66
CA ASP A 81 20.53 -15.90 52.86
C ASP A 81 19.58 -15.61 51.68
N ALA A 82 18.78 -16.59 51.24
CA ALA A 82 17.86 -16.45 50.13
C ALA A 82 16.71 -15.50 50.46
N LYS A 83 16.63 -14.39 49.73
CA LYS A 83 15.56 -13.40 49.87
C LYS A 83 14.60 -13.51 48.70
N PHE A 84 13.31 -13.25 48.95
CA PHE A 84 12.32 -13.20 47.92
C PHE A 84 12.73 -12.15 46.88
N PRO A 85 12.88 -12.53 45.59
CA PRO A 85 13.40 -11.63 44.57
C PRO A 85 12.36 -10.58 44.16
N GLN A 86 12.84 -9.43 43.71
CA GLN A 86 12.02 -8.44 43.04
C GLN A 86 11.85 -8.87 41.57
N THR A 87 10.61 -8.94 41.12
CA THR A 87 10.29 -9.25 39.73
C THR A 87 10.24 -7.97 38.88
N ALA A 88 10.49 -8.13 37.61
CA ALA A 88 10.20 -7.08 36.62
C ALA A 88 8.70 -6.70 36.68
N ALA A 89 8.39 -5.47 36.38
CA ALA A 89 7.00 -5.08 36.20
C ALA A 89 6.33 -6.02 35.17
N VAL A 90 5.07 -6.37 35.43
CA VAL A 90 4.29 -7.11 34.44
C VAL A 90 4.23 -6.21 33.21
N ALA A 91 4.88 -6.62 32.16
CA ALA A 91 4.70 -5.97 30.88
C ALA A 91 3.24 -6.24 30.49
N GLN A 92 2.37 -5.27 30.68
CA GLN A 92 1.00 -5.28 30.12
C GLN A 92 1.03 -5.05 28.60
N GLN A 93 2.15 -5.33 27.95
CA GLN A 93 2.18 -5.34 26.50
C GLN A 93 1.58 -6.66 26.05
N ASN A 94 0.28 -6.62 25.78
CA ASN A 94 -0.30 -7.60 24.89
C ASN A 94 0.43 -7.46 23.56
N GLU A 95 1.20 -8.48 23.15
CA GLU A 95 1.98 -8.46 21.90
C GLU A 95 1.10 -8.17 20.68
N TYR A 96 -0.20 -8.45 20.80
CA TYR A 96 -1.22 -8.15 19.80
C TYR A 96 -1.80 -6.72 19.90
N ALA A 97 -1.36 -5.88 20.84
CA ALA A 97 -1.83 -4.50 20.92
C ALA A 97 -1.28 -3.66 19.75
N GLY A 98 -2.08 -2.73 19.29
CA GLY A 98 -1.74 -1.86 18.17
C GLY A 98 -1.70 -2.59 16.83
N PRO A 99 -1.06 -2.00 15.82
CA PRO A 99 -1.04 -2.54 14.46
C PRO A 99 -0.23 -3.82 14.33
N ASN A 100 0.76 -4.06 15.19
CA ASN A 100 1.59 -5.28 15.15
C ASN A 100 0.77 -6.55 15.37
N GLY A 101 -0.37 -6.47 16.05
CA GLY A 101 -1.26 -7.60 16.23
C GLY A 101 -1.75 -8.21 14.92
N TYR A 102 -2.04 -7.38 13.92
CA TYR A 102 -2.41 -7.87 12.59
C TYR A 102 -1.24 -8.60 11.92
N LEU A 103 -0.03 -8.05 11.98
CA LEU A 103 1.16 -8.67 11.38
C LEU A 103 1.47 -10.03 12.03
N LEU A 104 1.39 -10.11 13.35
CA LEU A 104 1.58 -11.36 14.10
C LEU A 104 0.53 -12.42 13.73
N ASP A 105 -0.74 -12.02 13.61
CA ASP A 105 -1.82 -12.93 13.19
C ASP A 105 -1.61 -13.41 11.75
N MET A 106 -1.27 -12.51 10.81
CA MET A 106 -1.00 -12.86 9.42
C MET A 106 0.17 -13.84 9.29
N VAL A 107 1.30 -13.57 9.95
CA VAL A 107 2.48 -14.45 9.97
C VAL A 107 2.13 -15.83 10.55
N ARG A 108 1.36 -15.85 11.64
CA ARG A 108 0.92 -17.11 12.28
C ARG A 108 0.01 -17.91 11.34
N ARG A 109 -0.95 -17.25 10.69
CA ARG A 109 -1.85 -17.90 9.71
C ARG A 109 -1.08 -18.45 8.52
N GLU A 110 -0.14 -17.69 7.96
CA GLU A 110 0.71 -18.12 6.83
C GLU A 110 1.47 -19.40 7.18
N LEU A 111 2.15 -19.44 8.33
CA LEU A 111 2.92 -20.61 8.75
C LEU A 111 2.05 -21.84 9.00
N VAL A 112 0.86 -21.67 9.58
CA VAL A 112 -0.09 -22.78 9.76
C VAL A 112 -0.67 -23.26 8.43
N GLN A 113 -1.03 -22.34 7.53
CA GLN A 113 -1.55 -22.66 6.19
C GLN A 113 -0.50 -23.36 5.30
N SER A 114 0.77 -23.05 5.49
CA SER A 114 1.88 -23.74 4.80
C SER A 114 2.00 -25.22 5.19
N LYS A 115 1.31 -25.63 6.26
CA LYS A 115 1.38 -26.98 6.87
C LYS A 115 2.78 -27.36 7.39
N ALA A 116 3.71 -26.40 7.45
CA ALA A 116 5.03 -26.62 8.03
C ALA A 116 4.99 -26.62 9.57
N PHE A 117 4.00 -25.92 10.14
CA PHE A 117 3.83 -25.79 11.60
C PHE A 117 2.36 -25.93 11.98
N THR A 118 2.13 -26.50 13.16
CA THR A 118 0.85 -26.40 13.87
C THR A 118 0.84 -25.13 14.73
N LYS A 119 -0.32 -24.76 15.26
CA LYS A 119 -0.43 -23.66 16.23
C LYS A 119 0.41 -23.97 17.49
N GLU A 120 0.38 -25.22 17.96
CA GLU A 120 1.12 -25.67 19.13
C GLU A 120 2.64 -25.60 18.90
N ASP A 121 3.11 -25.96 17.70
CA ASP A 121 4.53 -25.82 17.36
C ASP A 121 4.99 -24.37 17.47
N LEU A 122 4.21 -23.42 16.95
CA LEU A 122 4.53 -21.99 17.00
C LEU A 122 4.52 -21.44 18.42
N ASP A 123 3.60 -21.95 19.28
CA ASP A 123 3.49 -21.51 20.67
C ASP A 123 4.61 -22.06 21.57
N THR A 124 5.13 -23.27 21.28
CA THR A 124 6.03 -23.99 22.16
C THR A 124 7.43 -24.23 21.60
N GLY A 125 7.61 -24.07 20.27
CA GLY A 125 8.85 -24.46 19.58
C GLY A 125 10.02 -23.50 19.78
N GLY A 126 9.80 -22.30 20.27
CA GLY A 126 10.86 -21.30 20.49
C GLY A 126 11.56 -20.87 19.20
N TYR A 127 10.81 -20.81 18.10
CA TYR A 127 11.32 -20.47 16.79
C TYR A 127 11.66 -18.99 16.66
N LYS A 128 12.64 -18.71 15.82
CA LYS A 128 12.94 -17.37 15.32
C LYS A 128 12.34 -17.23 13.92
N ILE A 129 11.28 -16.44 13.82
CA ILE A 129 10.58 -16.16 12.57
C ILE A 129 11.18 -14.89 11.96
N ILE A 130 11.66 -14.97 10.73
CA ILE A 130 12.20 -13.86 9.97
C ILE A 130 11.18 -13.50 8.90
N THR A 131 10.65 -12.30 8.98
CA THR A 131 9.65 -11.78 8.06
C THR A 131 10.28 -11.02 6.89
N THR A 132 9.50 -10.80 5.85
CA THR A 132 9.84 -9.94 4.70
C THR A 132 9.56 -8.45 4.98
N ILE A 133 8.90 -8.15 6.10
CA ILE A 133 8.48 -6.80 6.47
C ILE A 133 9.70 -5.89 6.63
N ASP A 134 9.72 -4.82 5.84
CA ASP A 134 10.67 -3.72 5.98
C ASP A 134 10.11 -2.73 7.02
N LYS A 135 10.80 -2.62 8.15
CA LYS A 135 10.31 -1.79 9.26
C LYS A 135 10.06 -0.34 8.85
N SER A 136 10.93 0.24 8.02
CA SER A 136 10.80 1.64 7.61
C SER A 136 9.57 1.86 6.73
N LYS A 137 9.29 0.93 5.82
CA LYS A 137 8.10 0.94 4.97
C LYS A 137 6.83 0.63 5.78
N GLN A 138 6.93 -0.26 6.77
CA GLN A 138 5.82 -0.57 7.66
C GLN A 138 5.43 0.63 8.52
N ASP A 139 6.42 1.30 9.14
CA ASP A 139 6.19 2.50 9.93
C ASP A 139 5.57 3.62 9.07
N LEU A 140 6.05 3.79 7.84
CA LEU A 140 5.50 4.74 6.87
C LEU A 140 4.06 4.39 6.48
N MET A 141 3.81 3.12 6.13
CA MET A 141 2.49 2.60 5.76
C MET A 141 1.47 2.85 6.89
N GLN A 142 1.88 2.57 8.13
CA GLN A 142 1.04 2.78 9.31
C GLN A 142 0.76 4.27 9.54
N SER A 143 1.79 5.10 9.46
CA SER A 143 1.64 6.55 9.63
C SER A 143 0.67 7.16 8.61
N ILE A 144 0.78 6.77 7.35
CA ILE A 144 -0.10 7.25 6.27
C ILE A 144 -1.52 6.75 6.50
N GLY A 145 -1.71 5.45 6.78
CA GLY A 145 -3.03 4.86 6.98
C GLY A 145 -3.77 5.35 8.24
N ASP A 146 -3.03 5.72 9.28
CA ASP A 146 -3.58 6.29 10.52
C ASP A 146 -3.90 7.78 10.42
N THR A 147 -3.42 8.46 9.37
CA THR A 147 -3.73 9.88 9.16
C THR A 147 -5.22 10.06 8.92
N ARG A 148 -5.87 10.84 9.77
CA ARG A 148 -7.28 11.20 9.64
C ARG A 148 -7.42 12.66 9.25
N LEU A 149 -8.18 12.89 8.19
CA LEU A 149 -8.57 14.24 7.77
C LEU A 149 -9.79 14.69 8.59
N ASP A 150 -9.95 15.99 8.83
CA ASP A 150 -10.95 16.55 9.74
C ASP A 150 -12.39 16.13 9.47
N ASP A 151 -12.75 15.93 8.19
CA ASP A 151 -14.09 15.57 7.74
C ASP A 151 -14.21 14.11 7.28
N MET A 152 -13.21 13.28 7.58
CA MET A 152 -13.22 11.85 7.24
C MET A 152 -14.18 11.10 8.18
N PRO A 153 -15.11 10.27 7.65
CA PRO A 153 -16.01 9.47 8.48
C PRO A 153 -15.24 8.54 9.42
N GLU A 154 -15.67 8.42 10.67
CA GLU A 154 -15.09 7.47 11.63
C GLU A 154 -15.26 6.02 11.19
N SER A 155 -16.36 5.72 10.50
CA SER A 155 -16.67 4.38 9.93
C SER A 155 -15.78 4.02 8.75
N LEU A 156 -15.12 4.99 8.10
CA LEU A 156 -14.30 4.73 6.91
C LEU A 156 -13.19 3.74 7.22
N GLN A 157 -13.14 2.69 6.44
CA GLN A 157 -12.11 1.66 6.50
C GLN A 157 -11.05 1.94 5.45
N ILE A 158 -9.80 1.67 5.81
CA ILE A 158 -8.65 1.80 4.93
C ILE A 158 -7.90 0.48 4.98
N GLY A 159 -7.51 -0.06 3.84
CA GLY A 159 -6.61 -1.22 3.72
C GLY A 159 -5.49 -0.91 2.75
N GLY A 160 -4.28 -1.37 3.07
CA GLY A 160 -3.11 -1.12 2.23
C GLY A 160 -2.08 -2.25 2.27
N ILE A 161 -1.35 -2.44 1.16
CA ILE A 161 -0.26 -3.42 1.06
C ILE A 161 0.81 -2.89 0.11
N ALA A 162 2.08 -3.11 0.46
CA ALA A 162 3.20 -2.90 -0.46
C ALA A 162 4.06 -4.17 -0.54
N LEU A 163 4.54 -4.48 -1.73
CA LEU A 163 5.27 -5.72 -2.01
C LEU A 163 6.30 -5.55 -3.14
N ASP A 164 7.25 -6.47 -3.19
CA ASP A 164 8.11 -6.68 -4.36
C ASP A 164 7.42 -7.66 -5.33
N PRO A 165 7.00 -7.22 -6.53
CA PRO A 165 6.34 -8.10 -7.48
C PRO A 165 7.27 -9.19 -8.02
N LYS A 166 8.59 -9.00 -8.00
CA LYS A 166 9.57 -9.95 -8.52
C LYS A 166 9.73 -11.18 -7.61
N THR A 167 9.52 -11.01 -6.31
CA THR A 167 9.68 -12.09 -5.31
C THR A 167 8.37 -12.52 -4.67
N GLY A 168 7.38 -11.65 -4.61
CA GLY A 168 6.14 -11.84 -3.83
C GLY A 168 6.30 -11.50 -2.35
N GLU A 169 7.45 -10.96 -1.94
CA GLU A 169 7.69 -10.51 -0.57
C GLU A 169 6.82 -9.32 -0.22
N VAL A 170 5.99 -9.46 0.80
CA VAL A 170 5.20 -8.36 1.36
C VAL A 170 6.09 -7.53 2.27
N LEU A 171 6.24 -6.25 1.93
CA LEU A 171 7.15 -5.33 2.60
C LEU A 171 6.47 -4.51 3.70
N SER A 172 5.19 -4.22 3.55
CA SER A 172 4.38 -3.52 4.55
C SER A 172 2.88 -3.73 4.32
N VAL A 173 2.10 -3.64 5.41
CA VAL A 173 0.65 -3.83 5.41
C VAL A 173 -0.01 -2.80 6.32
N TYR A 174 -1.06 -2.14 5.84
CA TYR A 174 -2.00 -1.41 6.66
C TYR A 174 -3.30 -2.22 6.80
N ALA A 175 -3.52 -2.78 7.97
CA ALA A 175 -4.67 -3.62 8.28
C ALA A 175 -5.65 -2.99 9.28
N GLY A 176 -5.27 -1.84 9.83
CA GLY A 176 -5.97 -1.10 10.87
C GLY A 176 -5.00 -0.53 11.90
N SER A 177 -5.50 0.30 12.81
CA SER A 177 -4.69 0.99 13.82
C SER A 177 -4.43 0.14 15.06
N ASP A 178 -5.39 -0.69 15.48
CA ASP A 178 -5.27 -1.50 16.69
C ASP A 178 -6.05 -2.81 16.61
N TYR A 179 -5.32 -3.92 16.61
CA TYR A 179 -5.88 -5.28 16.51
C TYR A 179 -6.79 -5.66 17.68
N LEU A 180 -6.51 -5.18 18.89
CA LEU A 180 -7.34 -5.51 20.03
C LEU A 180 -8.70 -4.82 20.00
N SER A 181 -8.78 -3.64 19.41
CA SER A 181 -10.02 -2.89 19.23
C SER A 181 -10.86 -3.46 18.08
N LYS A 182 -10.21 -3.89 16.98
CA LYS A 182 -10.85 -4.45 15.81
C LYS A 182 -9.98 -5.52 15.18
N GLN A 183 -10.34 -6.80 15.35
CA GLN A 183 -9.53 -7.91 14.85
C GLN A 183 -9.67 -8.16 13.34
N LEU A 184 -10.76 -7.70 12.72
CA LEU A 184 -10.96 -7.85 11.27
C LEU A 184 -9.88 -7.07 10.52
N ASN A 185 -9.04 -7.81 9.81
CA ASN A 185 -7.91 -7.28 9.07
C ASN A 185 -8.39 -6.65 7.74
N ASN A 186 -8.15 -5.37 7.57
CA ASN A 186 -8.58 -4.62 6.39
C ASN A 186 -7.78 -4.98 5.11
N ALA A 187 -6.63 -5.63 5.23
CA ALA A 187 -5.80 -5.96 4.07
C ALA A 187 -6.14 -7.34 3.47
N ASP A 188 -6.41 -8.36 4.32
CA ASP A 188 -6.54 -9.74 3.84
C ASP A 188 -7.82 -10.47 4.27
N GLN A 189 -8.70 -9.82 5.05
CA GLN A 189 -9.97 -10.41 5.50
C GLN A 189 -11.20 -9.58 5.12
N ALA A 190 -11.13 -8.27 5.29
CA ALA A 190 -12.21 -7.40 4.88
C ALA A 190 -12.30 -7.35 3.36
N VAL A 191 -13.51 -7.39 2.84
CA VAL A 191 -13.81 -7.39 1.40
C VAL A 191 -14.55 -6.13 1.01
N PHE A 192 -14.31 -5.69 -0.23
CA PHE A 192 -14.97 -4.55 -0.85
C PHE A 192 -15.09 -4.78 -2.36
N GLU A 193 -15.95 -4.05 -3.04
CA GLU A 193 -16.03 -4.08 -4.51
C GLU A 193 -14.85 -3.28 -5.11
N PRO A 194 -13.91 -3.95 -5.81
CA PRO A 194 -12.70 -3.30 -6.30
C PRO A 194 -12.92 -2.38 -7.49
N GLY A 195 -14.09 -2.46 -8.12
CA GLY A 195 -14.42 -1.63 -9.27
C GLY A 195 -13.48 -1.86 -10.46
N SER A 196 -13.20 -0.81 -11.16
CA SER A 196 -12.42 -0.84 -12.42
C SER A 196 -10.98 -1.38 -12.30
N THR A 197 -10.49 -1.73 -11.11
CA THR A 197 -9.20 -2.43 -10.99
C THR A 197 -9.24 -3.85 -11.53
N MET A 198 -10.43 -4.39 -11.84
CA MET A 198 -10.58 -5.68 -12.52
C MET A 198 -10.36 -5.61 -14.04
N LYS A 199 -10.48 -4.45 -14.67
CA LYS A 199 -10.33 -4.27 -16.12
C LYS A 199 -9.01 -4.77 -16.71
N PRO A 200 -7.84 -4.65 -16.05
CA PRO A 200 -6.57 -5.16 -16.56
C PRO A 200 -6.56 -6.66 -16.85
N PHE A 201 -7.40 -7.48 -16.17
CA PHE A 201 -7.50 -8.92 -16.47
C PHE A 201 -8.22 -9.19 -17.79
N ALA A 202 -9.27 -8.43 -18.10
CA ALA A 202 -9.91 -8.47 -19.42
C ALA A 202 -8.98 -7.93 -20.52
N LEU A 203 -8.22 -6.89 -20.23
CA LEU A 203 -7.23 -6.33 -21.14
C LEU A 203 -6.13 -7.36 -21.48
N LEU A 204 -5.67 -8.13 -20.47
CA LEU A 204 -4.74 -9.23 -20.67
C LEU A 204 -5.37 -10.33 -21.56
N GLY A 205 -6.65 -10.62 -21.38
CA GLY A 205 -7.40 -11.53 -22.25
C GLY A 205 -7.49 -11.08 -23.71
N ALA A 206 -7.64 -9.76 -23.93
CA ALA A 206 -7.61 -9.19 -25.28
C ALA A 206 -6.22 -9.37 -25.93
N ALA A 207 -5.12 -9.13 -25.18
CA ALA A 207 -3.76 -9.39 -25.65
C ALA A 207 -3.56 -10.88 -26.03
N GLN A 208 -3.96 -11.81 -25.16
CA GLN A 208 -3.91 -13.26 -25.41
C GLN A 208 -4.72 -13.68 -26.65
N SER A 209 -5.81 -12.94 -26.96
CA SER A 209 -6.64 -13.16 -28.14
C SER A 209 -6.05 -12.56 -29.42
N GLY A 210 -4.85 -11.95 -29.33
CA GLY A 210 -4.15 -11.34 -30.47
C GLY A 210 -4.83 -10.06 -30.96
N VAL A 211 -5.51 -9.34 -30.09
CA VAL A 211 -6.11 -8.03 -30.38
C VAL A 211 -5.05 -6.95 -30.23
N SER A 212 -4.83 -6.16 -31.28
CA SER A 212 -4.00 -4.95 -31.17
C SER A 212 -4.68 -3.92 -30.26
N PHE A 213 -3.91 -3.32 -29.36
CA PHE A 213 -4.41 -2.28 -28.47
C PHE A 213 -4.73 -0.96 -29.19
N ASP A 214 -4.35 -0.84 -30.45
CA ASP A 214 -4.80 0.23 -31.34
C ASP A 214 -6.18 -0.03 -31.98
N THR A 215 -6.81 -1.18 -31.71
CA THR A 215 -8.20 -1.45 -32.12
C THR A 215 -9.13 -0.42 -31.50
N LEU A 216 -9.97 0.21 -32.36
CA LEU A 216 -10.93 1.20 -31.94
C LEU A 216 -12.23 0.54 -31.44
N PHE A 217 -12.76 1.09 -30.37
CA PHE A 217 -14.03 0.72 -29.75
C PHE A 217 -14.93 1.96 -29.63
N ASN A 218 -16.24 1.76 -29.64
CA ASN A 218 -17.16 2.83 -29.28
C ASN A 218 -17.05 3.10 -27.77
N GLY A 219 -16.53 4.24 -27.39
CA GLY A 219 -16.37 4.68 -26.00
C GLY A 219 -17.51 5.57 -25.48
N ASN A 220 -18.63 5.69 -26.21
CA ASN A 220 -19.76 6.49 -25.74
C ASN A 220 -20.57 5.76 -24.66
N SER A 221 -21.27 6.52 -23.85
CA SER A 221 -22.27 6.01 -22.91
C SER A 221 -23.54 5.50 -23.62
N HIS A 222 -24.49 4.98 -22.87
CA HIS A 222 -25.80 4.47 -23.33
C HIS A 222 -25.68 3.31 -24.34
N GLN A 223 -24.84 2.31 -23.99
CA GLN A 223 -24.67 1.12 -24.83
C GLN A 223 -25.39 -0.09 -24.24
N HIS A 224 -26.03 -0.87 -25.12
CA HIS A 224 -26.64 -2.15 -24.80
C HIS A 224 -25.66 -3.29 -25.03
N PHE A 225 -25.65 -4.27 -24.13
CA PHE A 225 -24.85 -5.49 -24.23
C PHE A 225 -25.75 -6.72 -24.14
N THR A 226 -25.30 -7.81 -24.73
CA THR A 226 -26.07 -9.06 -24.77
C THR A 226 -26.39 -9.56 -23.36
N GLY A 227 -27.67 -9.84 -23.11
CA GLY A 227 -28.12 -10.36 -21.83
C GLY A 227 -28.31 -9.30 -20.72
N LEU A 228 -28.17 -8.03 -21.04
CA LEU A 228 -28.47 -6.94 -20.11
C LEU A 228 -29.73 -6.17 -20.53
N ASP A 229 -30.64 -5.95 -19.59
CA ASP A 229 -31.86 -5.18 -19.82
C ASP A 229 -31.61 -3.66 -19.77
N GLN A 230 -30.53 -3.23 -19.11
CA GLN A 230 -30.20 -1.83 -18.91
C GLN A 230 -29.01 -1.41 -19.77
N GLU A 231 -28.97 -0.14 -20.12
CA GLU A 231 -27.84 0.49 -20.76
C GLU A 231 -26.66 0.61 -19.80
N VAL A 232 -25.44 0.45 -20.32
CA VAL A 232 -24.22 0.69 -19.59
C VAL A 232 -23.69 2.07 -19.89
N ASN A 233 -23.36 2.81 -18.83
CA ASN A 233 -22.82 4.16 -18.89
C ASN A 233 -21.36 4.22 -18.41
N ASN A 234 -20.62 5.17 -18.94
CA ASN A 234 -19.35 5.58 -18.40
C ASN A 234 -19.54 6.51 -17.19
N ALA A 235 -18.50 6.72 -16.42
CA ALA A 235 -18.53 7.70 -15.33
C ALA A 235 -18.99 9.07 -15.87
N LEU A 236 -19.90 9.72 -15.14
CA LEU A 236 -20.51 11.01 -15.52
C LEU A 236 -21.15 11.00 -16.92
N GLU A 237 -21.56 9.83 -17.41
CA GLU A 237 -22.16 9.63 -18.75
C GLU A 237 -21.29 10.17 -19.89
N ASN A 238 -19.96 10.19 -19.70
CA ASN A 238 -19.03 10.73 -20.69
C ASN A 238 -19.07 9.95 -22.01
N ASN A 239 -18.99 10.70 -23.10
CA ASN A 239 -18.90 10.19 -24.46
C ASN A 239 -17.48 10.40 -25.01
N TRP A 240 -16.75 9.29 -25.19
CA TRP A 240 -15.34 9.31 -25.60
C TRP A 240 -15.14 9.16 -27.12
N GLY A 241 -16.22 8.95 -27.89
CA GLY A 241 -16.11 8.63 -29.31
C GLY A 241 -15.43 7.29 -29.57
N ASN A 242 -14.72 7.20 -30.68
CA ASN A 242 -13.98 6.00 -31.04
C ASN A 242 -12.57 6.07 -30.44
N ILE A 243 -12.27 5.22 -29.49
CA ILE A 243 -10.99 5.21 -28.77
C ILE A 243 -10.38 3.80 -28.77
N ASN A 244 -9.06 3.74 -28.63
CA ASN A 244 -8.33 2.49 -28.54
C ASN A 244 -8.22 1.97 -27.10
N LEU A 245 -7.68 0.76 -26.91
CA LEU A 245 -7.56 0.14 -25.58
C LEU A 245 -6.61 0.90 -24.65
N TYR A 246 -5.59 1.59 -25.17
CA TYR A 246 -4.71 2.42 -24.35
C TYR A 246 -5.49 3.59 -23.73
N GLN A 247 -6.26 4.32 -24.55
CA GLN A 247 -7.09 5.44 -24.11
C GLN A 247 -8.21 4.98 -23.19
N ALA A 248 -8.86 3.85 -23.52
CA ALA A 248 -9.92 3.27 -22.71
C ALA A 248 -9.42 2.84 -21.32
N THR A 249 -8.20 2.31 -21.25
CA THR A 249 -7.57 1.92 -19.97
C THR A 249 -7.22 3.15 -19.13
N ALA A 250 -6.57 4.14 -19.74
CA ALA A 250 -6.18 5.38 -19.07
C ALA A 250 -7.37 6.12 -18.45
N ASN A 251 -8.50 6.18 -19.15
CA ASN A 251 -9.72 6.86 -18.74
C ASN A 251 -10.77 5.94 -18.13
N SER A 252 -10.43 4.67 -17.93
CA SER A 252 -11.30 3.68 -17.27
C SER A 252 -12.70 3.52 -17.89
N VAL A 253 -12.80 3.55 -19.23
CA VAL A 253 -14.06 3.62 -19.98
C VAL A 253 -14.86 2.31 -19.86
N ASN A 254 -16.00 2.33 -19.19
CA ASN A 254 -16.80 1.14 -18.88
C ASN A 254 -17.28 0.42 -20.15
N THR A 255 -17.86 1.14 -21.08
CA THR A 255 -18.49 0.60 -22.29
C THR A 255 -17.50 -0.16 -23.18
N VAL A 256 -16.24 0.31 -23.25
CA VAL A 256 -15.17 -0.41 -23.98
C VAL A 256 -14.85 -1.74 -23.29
N PHE A 257 -14.71 -1.74 -21.95
CA PHE A 257 -14.39 -2.98 -21.23
C PHE A 257 -15.55 -3.96 -21.16
N MET A 258 -16.80 -3.48 -21.19
CA MET A 258 -17.96 -4.35 -21.39
C MET A 258 -17.91 -5.03 -22.76
N ASN A 259 -17.56 -4.31 -23.82
CA ASN A 259 -17.38 -4.89 -25.17
C ASN A 259 -16.25 -5.92 -25.19
N VAL A 260 -15.11 -5.60 -24.55
CA VAL A 260 -14.01 -6.57 -24.38
C VAL A 260 -14.48 -7.83 -23.65
N ASN A 261 -15.25 -7.67 -22.57
CA ASN A 261 -15.76 -8.78 -21.76
C ASN A 261 -16.80 -9.62 -22.49
N GLU A 262 -17.62 -8.99 -23.34
CA GLU A 262 -18.59 -9.69 -24.20
C GLU A 262 -17.87 -10.63 -25.20
N HIS A 263 -16.78 -10.18 -25.81
CA HIS A 263 -15.97 -10.98 -26.73
C HIS A 263 -15.19 -12.10 -26.00
N LEU A 264 -14.62 -11.80 -24.82
CA LEU A 264 -13.90 -12.80 -24.01
C LEU A 264 -14.84 -13.81 -23.35
N THR A 265 -16.02 -13.43 -23.02
CA THR A 265 -16.94 -13.98 -22.03
C THR A 265 -16.54 -13.66 -20.57
N PRO A 266 -17.51 -13.42 -19.69
CA PRO A 266 -17.25 -13.21 -18.26
C PRO A 266 -16.46 -14.34 -17.62
N LYS A 267 -16.72 -15.58 -18.04
CA LYS A 267 -16.01 -16.78 -17.59
C LYS A 267 -14.51 -16.71 -17.87
N ARG A 268 -14.10 -16.25 -19.07
CA ARG A 268 -12.67 -16.14 -19.41
C ARG A 268 -12.00 -15.03 -18.60
N THR A 269 -12.67 -13.90 -18.43
CA THR A 269 -12.15 -12.79 -17.59
C THR A 269 -11.95 -13.25 -16.14
N ALA A 270 -12.90 -13.95 -15.53
CA ALA A 270 -12.78 -14.54 -14.20
C ALA A 270 -11.62 -15.55 -14.13
N ALA A 271 -11.52 -16.43 -15.13
CA ALA A 271 -10.43 -17.43 -15.20
C ALA A 271 -9.05 -16.76 -15.24
N ILE A 272 -8.86 -15.69 -16.01
CA ILE A 272 -7.59 -14.95 -16.07
C ILE A 272 -7.25 -14.34 -14.70
N ALA A 273 -8.22 -13.76 -14.01
CA ALA A 273 -8.01 -13.21 -12.68
C ALA A 273 -7.59 -14.29 -11.67
N HIS A 274 -8.20 -15.47 -11.70
CA HIS A 274 -7.80 -16.61 -10.88
C HIS A 274 -6.44 -17.20 -11.28
N GLU A 275 -6.14 -17.30 -12.58
CA GLU A 275 -4.81 -17.67 -13.08
C GLU A 275 -3.74 -16.70 -12.56
N ALA A 276 -4.05 -15.40 -12.51
CA ALA A 276 -3.18 -14.38 -11.92
C ALA A 276 -2.99 -14.53 -10.41
N GLY A 277 -3.90 -15.22 -9.72
CA GLY A 277 -3.76 -15.55 -8.30
C GLY A 277 -4.84 -14.98 -7.37
N ILE A 278 -5.86 -14.30 -7.89
CA ILE A 278 -7.01 -13.87 -7.08
C ILE A 278 -7.73 -15.12 -6.56
N GLN A 279 -7.98 -15.17 -5.26
CA GLN A 279 -8.64 -16.28 -4.59
C GLN A 279 -10.12 -15.99 -4.28
N GLY A 280 -10.48 -14.71 -4.17
CA GLY A 280 -11.86 -14.30 -3.94
C GLY A 280 -12.79 -14.75 -5.08
N ASP A 281 -14.06 -14.94 -4.77
CA ASP A 281 -15.05 -15.43 -5.73
C ASP A 281 -15.39 -14.35 -6.77
N ILE A 282 -15.33 -14.71 -8.06
CA ILE A 282 -15.66 -13.84 -9.18
C ILE A 282 -16.77 -14.51 -9.98
N ASP A 283 -17.95 -13.87 -10.06
CA ASP A 283 -19.08 -14.40 -10.81
C ASP A 283 -18.75 -14.54 -12.31
N GLU A 284 -18.52 -15.79 -12.73
CA GLU A 284 -18.19 -16.13 -14.11
C GLU A 284 -19.35 -15.96 -15.10
N ASN A 285 -20.56 -15.70 -14.60
CA ASN A 285 -21.76 -15.50 -15.41
C ASN A 285 -22.18 -14.03 -15.54
N SER A 286 -21.67 -13.15 -14.69
CA SER A 286 -22.03 -11.73 -14.71
C SER A 286 -21.19 -10.96 -15.73
N MET A 287 -21.86 -10.31 -16.67
CA MET A 287 -21.22 -9.36 -17.59
C MET A 287 -20.49 -8.21 -16.88
N TYR A 288 -20.89 -7.88 -15.66
CA TYR A 288 -20.31 -6.79 -14.88
C TYR A 288 -19.06 -7.20 -14.09
N ASN A 289 -18.62 -8.48 -14.13
CA ASN A 289 -17.43 -8.91 -13.40
C ASN A 289 -16.17 -8.14 -13.80
N VAL A 290 -16.08 -7.71 -15.05
CA VAL A 290 -14.99 -6.84 -15.55
C VAL A 290 -15.00 -5.45 -14.92
N LEU A 291 -16.16 -4.99 -14.42
CA LEU A 291 -16.32 -3.73 -13.72
C LEU A 291 -16.09 -3.85 -12.21
N GLY A 292 -15.81 -5.08 -11.71
CA GLY A 292 -15.38 -5.32 -10.34
C GLY A 292 -16.48 -5.28 -9.30
N ILE A 293 -17.63 -5.87 -9.61
CA ILE A 293 -18.79 -5.99 -8.69
C ILE A 293 -18.63 -7.06 -7.60
N ASN A 294 -17.62 -7.92 -7.74
CA ASN A 294 -17.39 -9.01 -6.79
C ASN A 294 -16.52 -8.53 -5.64
N ALA A 295 -16.88 -8.90 -4.41
CA ALA A 295 -16.17 -8.49 -3.23
C ALA A 295 -14.80 -9.22 -3.10
N LEU A 296 -13.71 -8.46 -3.07
CA LEU A 296 -12.33 -8.94 -2.97
C LEU A 296 -11.60 -8.24 -1.83
N THR A 297 -10.51 -8.83 -1.37
CA THR A 297 -9.59 -8.22 -0.41
C THR A 297 -8.54 -7.35 -1.11
N VAL A 298 -7.86 -6.48 -0.36
CA VAL A 298 -6.66 -5.76 -0.86
C VAL A 298 -5.56 -6.75 -1.26
N TRP A 299 -5.44 -7.86 -0.51
CA TRP A 299 -4.49 -8.94 -0.79
C TRP A 299 -4.76 -9.63 -2.13
N ASP A 300 -6.03 -9.90 -2.45
CA ASP A 300 -6.42 -10.46 -3.75
C ASP A 300 -5.99 -9.57 -4.91
N LEU A 301 -6.27 -8.27 -4.82
CA LEU A 301 -5.86 -7.30 -5.84
C LEU A 301 -4.34 -7.26 -5.99
N ALA A 302 -3.62 -7.20 -4.86
CA ALA A 302 -2.16 -7.20 -4.86
C ALA A 302 -1.60 -8.47 -5.49
N GLN A 303 -2.15 -9.65 -5.15
CA GLN A 303 -1.73 -10.94 -5.72
C GLN A 303 -1.96 -10.99 -7.23
N GLY A 304 -3.15 -10.66 -7.70
CA GLY A 304 -3.48 -10.71 -9.13
C GLY A 304 -2.65 -9.74 -9.96
N HIS A 305 -2.56 -8.50 -9.51
CA HIS A 305 -1.79 -7.46 -10.23
C HIS A 305 -0.28 -7.67 -10.15
N SER A 306 0.26 -8.28 -9.07
CA SER A 306 1.69 -8.58 -8.97
C SER A 306 2.15 -9.55 -10.06
N THR A 307 1.29 -10.46 -10.49
CA THR A 307 1.57 -11.38 -11.60
C THR A 307 1.71 -10.63 -12.93
N ILE A 308 0.87 -9.63 -13.19
CA ILE A 308 1.00 -8.75 -14.36
C ILE A 308 2.27 -7.91 -14.25
N ALA A 309 2.52 -7.32 -13.08
CA ALA A 309 3.70 -6.49 -12.81
C ALA A 309 5.01 -7.27 -12.96
N ASN A 310 5.00 -8.57 -12.64
CA ASN A 310 6.12 -9.50 -12.80
C ASN A 310 6.12 -10.22 -14.15
N ASN A 311 5.63 -9.60 -15.21
CA ASN A 311 5.69 -10.10 -16.57
C ASN A 311 5.11 -11.52 -16.74
N GLY A 312 4.01 -11.81 -16.02
CA GLY A 312 3.29 -13.07 -16.10
C GLY A 312 3.86 -14.20 -15.25
N VAL A 313 4.81 -13.92 -14.38
CA VAL A 313 5.30 -14.88 -13.39
C VAL A 313 4.57 -14.64 -12.06
N LYS A 314 3.74 -15.61 -11.68
CA LYS A 314 3.01 -15.61 -10.41
C LYS A 314 3.90 -16.07 -9.27
N ASN A 315 4.20 -15.19 -8.33
CA ASN A 315 4.74 -15.52 -7.02
C ASN A 315 3.60 -15.52 -6.00
N THR A 316 3.60 -16.45 -5.06
CA THR A 316 2.68 -16.38 -3.92
C THR A 316 3.15 -15.28 -2.98
N LEU A 317 2.26 -14.36 -2.66
CA LEU A 317 2.56 -13.33 -1.65
C LEU A 317 2.83 -13.98 -0.30
N HIS A 318 3.86 -13.52 0.37
CA HIS A 318 4.27 -14.07 1.66
C HIS A 318 4.90 -13.00 2.55
N MET A 319 4.74 -13.18 3.86
CA MET A 319 5.30 -12.31 4.89
C MET A 319 6.44 -12.98 5.66
N VAL A 320 6.59 -14.30 5.54
CA VAL A 320 7.65 -15.06 6.21
C VAL A 320 8.74 -15.40 5.21
N SER A 321 9.96 -14.89 5.44
CA SER A 321 11.13 -15.25 4.65
C SER A 321 11.67 -16.61 5.07
N LYS A 322 11.86 -16.83 6.38
CA LYS A 322 12.31 -18.12 6.93
C LYS A 322 11.98 -18.28 8.40
N VAL A 323 12.02 -19.53 8.87
CA VAL A 323 11.91 -19.88 10.29
C VAL A 323 13.13 -20.70 10.71
N LEU A 324 13.74 -20.32 11.83
CA LEU A 324 14.89 -21.00 12.43
C LEU A 324 14.49 -21.62 13.77
N ASP A 325 15.11 -22.76 14.13
CA ASP A 325 15.03 -23.31 15.48
C ASP A 325 15.98 -22.57 16.46
N SER A 326 15.99 -22.99 17.71
CA SER A 326 16.85 -22.44 18.78
C SER A 326 18.36 -22.59 18.50
N ASN A 327 18.75 -23.45 17.57
CA ASN A 327 20.14 -23.69 17.14
C ASN A 327 20.46 -22.96 15.82
N ASN A 328 19.58 -22.09 15.33
CA ASN A 328 19.65 -21.39 14.04
C ASN A 328 19.62 -22.32 12.81
N LYS A 329 19.03 -23.52 12.96
CA LYS A 329 18.79 -24.43 11.83
C LYS A 329 17.52 -23.99 11.09
N ASP A 330 17.57 -23.99 9.77
CA ASP A 330 16.42 -23.69 8.91
C ASP A 330 15.32 -24.75 9.09
N MET A 331 14.13 -24.31 9.49
CA MET A 331 12.92 -25.13 9.64
C MET A 331 11.92 -24.86 8.50
N TYR A 332 11.95 -23.66 7.94
CA TYR A 332 11.12 -23.24 6.81
C TYR A 332 11.83 -22.14 6.03
N ASN A 333 11.69 -22.18 4.72
CA ASN A 333 12.06 -21.09 3.81
C ASN A 333 10.89 -20.81 2.89
N ALA A 334 10.65 -19.54 2.61
CA ALA A 334 9.62 -19.11 1.65
C ALA A 334 9.85 -19.76 0.27
N PRO A 335 8.79 -20.03 -0.49
CA PRO A 335 8.92 -20.46 -1.88
C PRO A 335 9.65 -19.40 -2.71
N SER A 336 10.73 -19.78 -3.40
CA SER A 336 11.56 -18.85 -4.18
C SER A 336 11.27 -18.87 -5.68
N ASN A 337 10.46 -19.81 -6.16
CA ASN A 337 10.22 -20.02 -7.59
C ASN A 337 8.78 -19.68 -7.94
N GLY A 338 8.61 -18.60 -8.72
CA GLY A 338 7.34 -18.26 -9.32
C GLY A 338 6.95 -19.20 -10.47
N THR A 339 5.68 -19.23 -10.78
CA THR A 339 5.12 -20.00 -11.90
C THR A 339 4.79 -19.05 -13.04
N LYS A 340 5.34 -19.26 -14.22
CA LYS A 340 4.94 -18.51 -15.43
C LYS A 340 3.52 -18.95 -15.82
N VAL A 341 2.57 -18.01 -15.75
CA VAL A 341 1.15 -18.22 -16.09
C VAL A 341 0.73 -17.43 -17.33
N PHE A 342 1.41 -16.31 -17.63
CA PHE A 342 1.10 -15.48 -18.80
C PHE A 342 2.35 -15.19 -19.64
N ASP A 343 2.14 -14.80 -20.90
CA ASP A 343 3.21 -14.31 -21.75
C ASP A 343 3.71 -12.93 -21.26
N ALA A 344 5.02 -12.75 -21.31
CA ALA A 344 5.63 -11.52 -20.80
C ALA A 344 5.29 -10.29 -21.66
N ASN A 345 5.14 -10.46 -22.97
CA ASN A 345 4.79 -9.36 -23.86
C ASN A 345 3.32 -8.95 -23.69
N ASP A 346 2.41 -9.90 -23.46
CA ASP A 346 1.00 -9.58 -23.17
C ASP A 346 0.89 -8.78 -21.87
N CYS A 347 1.63 -9.17 -20.83
CA CYS A 347 1.71 -8.38 -19.59
C CYS A 347 2.35 -6.99 -19.82
N ALA A 348 3.40 -6.89 -20.65
CA ALA A 348 4.02 -5.62 -20.99
C ALA A 348 3.07 -4.67 -21.74
N LEU A 349 2.18 -5.21 -22.61
CA LEU A 349 1.13 -4.42 -23.25
C LEU A 349 0.14 -3.84 -22.23
N VAL A 350 -0.30 -4.67 -21.27
CA VAL A 350 -1.17 -4.23 -20.17
C VAL A 350 -0.48 -3.17 -19.31
N GLN A 351 0.79 -3.40 -18.92
CA GLN A 351 1.59 -2.43 -18.18
C GLN A 351 1.70 -1.09 -18.92
N LYS A 352 1.95 -1.13 -20.24
CA LYS A 352 2.01 0.09 -21.07
C LYS A 352 0.67 0.83 -21.09
N ALA A 353 -0.45 0.13 -21.19
CA ALA A 353 -1.77 0.75 -21.14
C ALA A 353 -2.06 1.37 -19.76
N MET A 354 -1.68 0.67 -18.68
CA MET A 354 -1.82 1.15 -17.31
C MET A 354 -0.92 2.37 -17.00
N GLN A 355 0.21 2.55 -17.69
CA GLN A 355 1.01 3.78 -17.58
C GLN A 355 0.26 5.01 -18.08
N GLY A 356 -0.66 4.86 -19.03
CA GLY A 356 -1.55 5.93 -19.46
C GLY A 356 -2.40 6.50 -18.32
N THR A 357 -2.87 5.66 -17.41
CA THR A 357 -3.65 6.07 -16.23
C THR A 357 -2.91 7.08 -15.36
N THR A 358 -1.60 6.88 -15.15
CA THR A 358 -0.77 7.69 -14.26
C THR A 358 -0.10 8.87 -14.98
N THR A 359 -0.11 8.87 -16.30
CA THR A 359 0.50 9.94 -17.11
C THR A 359 -0.53 11.00 -17.52
N TYR A 360 -1.66 10.57 -18.12
CA TYR A 360 -2.69 11.47 -18.66
C TYR A 360 -4.13 11.05 -18.36
N GLY A 361 -4.33 9.94 -17.69
CA GLY A 361 -5.64 9.36 -17.36
C GLY A 361 -6.16 9.72 -15.97
N THR A 362 -6.90 8.80 -15.36
CA THR A 362 -7.61 9.01 -14.09
C THR A 362 -6.70 9.29 -12.87
N ALA A 363 -5.41 9.03 -12.95
CA ALA A 363 -4.42 9.39 -11.94
C ALA A 363 -3.25 10.18 -12.58
N ALA A 364 -3.59 11.08 -13.50
CA ALA A 364 -2.62 11.90 -14.21
C ALA A 364 -1.67 12.64 -13.26
N GLY A 365 -0.41 12.80 -13.68
CA GLY A 365 0.62 13.46 -12.88
C GLY A 365 1.37 12.55 -11.90
N THR A 366 0.87 11.35 -11.58
CA THR A 366 1.53 10.42 -10.63
C THR A 366 2.95 10.07 -11.08
N SER A 367 3.15 9.71 -12.35
CA SER A 367 4.49 9.38 -12.88
C SER A 367 5.45 10.57 -12.81
N SER A 368 4.97 11.79 -13.12
CA SER A 368 5.77 13.02 -13.05
C SER A 368 6.13 13.36 -11.60
N MET A 369 5.19 13.24 -10.67
CA MET A 369 5.41 13.52 -9.25
C MET A 369 6.46 12.57 -8.66
N LEU A 370 6.43 11.28 -9.04
CA LEU A 370 7.37 10.28 -8.56
C LEU A 370 8.70 10.27 -9.33
N GLY A 371 8.82 11.05 -10.42
CA GLY A 371 10.02 11.12 -11.26
C GLY A 371 10.40 9.79 -11.92
N ARG A 372 9.43 8.87 -12.10
CA ARG A 372 9.64 7.54 -12.67
C ARG A 372 8.36 6.99 -13.30
N PRO A 373 8.47 6.04 -14.26
CA PRO A 373 7.28 5.44 -14.85
C PRO A 373 6.52 4.62 -13.80
N VAL A 374 5.20 4.79 -13.81
CA VAL A 374 4.26 4.06 -12.94
C VAL A 374 3.15 3.48 -13.80
N ALA A 375 2.85 2.20 -13.64
CA ALA A 375 1.63 1.60 -14.15
C ALA A 375 0.60 1.59 -13.02
N GLY A 376 -0.63 2.00 -13.30
CA GLY A 376 -1.66 2.08 -12.27
C GLY A 376 -3.07 1.90 -12.82
N LYS A 377 -4.00 1.59 -11.92
CA LYS A 377 -5.42 1.52 -12.22
C LYS A 377 -6.23 1.96 -11.00
N SER A 378 -7.12 2.89 -11.22
CA SER A 378 -8.12 3.32 -10.24
C SER A 378 -9.37 2.45 -10.32
N GLY A 379 -10.01 2.23 -9.19
CA GLY A 379 -11.28 1.53 -9.05
C GLY A 379 -12.26 2.36 -8.23
N THR A 380 -13.51 2.35 -8.66
CA THR A 380 -14.65 2.88 -7.92
C THR A 380 -15.76 1.84 -8.01
N ALA A 381 -16.29 1.44 -6.87
CA ALA A 381 -17.43 0.52 -6.78
C ALA A 381 -18.71 1.17 -7.30
N ASN A 382 -19.69 0.35 -7.61
CA ASN A 382 -21.04 0.84 -7.89
C ASN A 382 -21.56 1.67 -6.70
N ASP A 383 -22.37 2.68 -7.02
CA ASP A 383 -22.95 3.59 -6.03
C ASP A 383 -21.94 4.23 -5.08
N GLU A 384 -20.65 4.32 -5.51
CA GLU A 384 -19.59 4.97 -4.76
C GLU A 384 -19.35 4.39 -3.34
N MET A 385 -19.57 3.08 -3.14
CA MET A 385 -19.44 2.42 -1.84
C MET A 385 -18.01 2.08 -1.45
N ALA A 386 -17.09 2.07 -2.43
CA ALA A 386 -15.66 1.86 -2.22
C ALA A 386 -14.85 2.52 -3.34
N SER A 387 -13.59 2.81 -3.02
CA SER A 387 -12.60 3.25 -4.00
C SER A 387 -11.27 2.54 -3.75
N SER A 388 -10.52 2.30 -4.82
CA SER A 388 -9.24 1.61 -4.76
C SER A 388 -8.25 2.16 -5.78
N PHE A 389 -6.97 1.98 -5.50
CA PHE A 389 -5.90 2.25 -6.43
C PHE A 389 -4.85 1.14 -6.36
N VAL A 390 -4.58 0.53 -7.50
CA VAL A 390 -3.45 -0.40 -7.68
C VAL A 390 -2.40 0.30 -8.51
N GLY A 391 -1.19 0.41 -8.00
CA GLY A 391 -0.11 1.02 -8.76
C GLY A 391 1.22 0.34 -8.48
N TYR A 392 2.12 0.40 -9.47
CA TYR A 392 3.45 -0.19 -9.33
C TYR A 392 4.48 0.43 -10.26
N THR A 393 5.72 0.38 -9.82
CA THR A 393 6.95 0.47 -10.62
C THR A 393 7.47 -0.94 -10.89
N PRO A 394 8.49 -1.15 -11.70
CA PRO A 394 9.08 -2.49 -11.87
C PRO A 394 9.65 -3.11 -10.58
N SER A 395 9.93 -2.29 -9.55
CA SER A 395 10.55 -2.75 -8.29
C SER A 395 9.61 -2.79 -7.09
N MET A 396 8.47 -2.13 -7.14
CA MET A 396 7.54 -2.07 -6.00
C MET A 396 6.10 -1.87 -6.45
N MET A 397 5.21 -2.63 -5.88
CA MET A 397 3.76 -2.47 -5.98
C MET A 397 3.21 -1.93 -4.66
N ASN A 398 2.19 -1.08 -4.75
CA ASN A 398 1.41 -0.62 -3.62
C ASN A 398 -0.08 -0.54 -4.00
N VAL A 399 -0.92 -1.06 -3.13
CA VAL A 399 -2.38 -1.08 -3.29
C VAL A 399 -3.02 -0.45 -2.07
N TRP A 400 -3.98 0.45 -2.31
CA TRP A 400 -4.82 1.04 -1.28
C TRP A 400 -6.28 0.92 -1.66
N ALA A 401 -7.11 0.72 -0.65
CA ALA A 401 -8.56 0.74 -0.78
C ALA A 401 -9.19 1.43 0.41
N ILE A 402 -10.34 2.07 0.15
CA ILE A 402 -11.22 2.63 1.17
C ILE A 402 -12.65 2.15 0.91
N TRP A 403 -13.41 1.93 1.97
CA TRP A 403 -14.84 1.61 1.92
C TRP A 403 -15.50 2.04 3.23
N ASN A 404 -16.81 2.21 3.17
CA ASN A 404 -17.57 2.72 4.31
C ASN A 404 -18.66 1.72 4.70
N PRO A 405 -18.45 0.86 5.72
CA PRO A 405 -19.51 -0.03 6.21
C PRO A 405 -20.36 0.65 7.28
N ASP A 406 -21.64 0.24 7.38
CA ASP A 406 -22.46 0.54 8.55
C ASP A 406 -22.05 -0.36 9.76
N ASP A 407 -22.69 -0.16 10.91
CA ASP A 407 -22.44 -0.93 12.13
C ASP A 407 -22.69 -2.45 11.99
N LYS A 408 -23.38 -2.87 10.94
CA LYS A 408 -23.65 -4.28 10.62
C LYS A 408 -22.72 -4.84 9.55
N GLY A 409 -21.83 -4.00 9.02
CA GLY A 409 -20.92 -4.34 7.94
C GLY A 409 -21.51 -4.21 6.54
N ASN A 410 -22.69 -3.63 6.38
CA ASN A 410 -23.26 -3.40 5.04
C ASN A 410 -22.56 -2.21 4.36
N PRO A 411 -22.27 -2.30 3.05
CA PRO A 411 -21.65 -1.21 2.32
C PRO A 411 -22.52 0.05 2.33
N GLN A 412 -21.89 1.20 2.52
CA GLN A 412 -22.49 2.53 2.45
C GLN A 412 -21.69 3.40 1.49
N VAL A 413 -22.31 4.42 0.94
CA VAL A 413 -21.63 5.43 0.14
C VAL A 413 -20.46 6.02 0.92
N VAL A 414 -19.29 6.11 0.31
CA VAL A 414 -18.17 6.87 0.84
C VAL A 414 -18.45 8.35 0.58
N PRO A 415 -18.71 9.18 1.59
CA PRO A 415 -18.94 10.60 1.36
C PRO A 415 -17.65 11.29 0.87
N ALA A 416 -17.80 12.40 0.18
CA ALA A 416 -16.67 13.25 -0.14
C ALA A 416 -16.10 13.86 1.14
N PHE A 417 -14.77 13.87 1.28
CA PHE A 417 -14.07 14.48 2.40
C PHE A 417 -12.80 15.19 1.92
N SER A 418 -12.46 16.34 2.51
CA SER A 418 -11.23 17.11 2.28
C SER A 418 -10.87 17.28 0.79
N GLY A 419 -11.88 17.43 -0.07
CA GLY A 419 -11.68 17.52 -1.53
C GLY A 419 -11.42 16.18 -2.23
N TYR A 420 -11.36 15.08 -1.49
CA TYR A 420 -11.32 13.73 -2.04
C TYR A 420 -12.76 13.17 -2.06
N GLY A 421 -13.21 12.77 -3.22
CA GLY A 421 -14.43 12.00 -3.37
C GLY A 421 -14.12 10.53 -3.59
N VAL A 422 -15.14 9.72 -3.83
CA VAL A 422 -14.98 8.31 -4.23
C VAL A 422 -14.55 8.16 -5.68
N SER A 423 -14.17 9.25 -6.35
CA SER A 423 -13.71 9.22 -7.73
C SER A 423 -12.43 8.38 -7.87
N SER A 424 -12.15 7.95 -9.09
CA SER A 424 -10.97 7.16 -9.43
C SER A 424 -9.63 7.86 -9.13
N THR A 425 -9.64 9.19 -9.03
CA THR A 425 -8.48 10.02 -8.67
C THR A 425 -8.50 10.46 -7.21
N GLY A 426 -9.34 9.81 -6.39
CA GLY A 426 -9.55 10.18 -5.01
C GLY A 426 -8.47 9.70 -4.05
N TYR A 427 -8.85 9.56 -2.80
CA TYR A 427 -7.95 9.33 -1.68
C TYR A 427 -7.02 8.11 -1.80
N PRO A 428 -7.42 6.92 -2.33
CA PRO A 428 -6.49 5.81 -2.50
C PRO A 428 -5.30 6.11 -3.43
N ALA A 429 -5.52 6.90 -4.48
CA ALA A 429 -4.43 7.34 -5.36
C ALA A 429 -3.48 8.30 -4.64
N HIS A 430 -4.00 9.18 -3.79
CA HIS A 430 -3.19 10.05 -2.93
C HIS A 430 -2.34 9.25 -1.94
N LEU A 431 -2.93 8.28 -1.22
CA LEU A 431 -2.20 7.39 -0.30
C LEU A 431 -1.07 6.64 -1.02
N PHE A 432 -1.34 6.16 -2.24
CA PHE A 432 -0.32 5.54 -3.10
C PHE A 432 0.82 6.50 -3.40
N GLN A 433 0.49 7.71 -3.83
CA GLN A 433 1.48 8.74 -4.18
C GLN A 433 2.36 9.10 -2.99
N GLU A 434 1.75 9.33 -1.83
CA GLU A 434 2.45 9.69 -0.60
C GLU A 434 3.39 8.56 -0.15
N PHE A 435 2.91 7.32 -0.15
CA PHE A 435 3.72 6.16 0.22
C PHE A 435 4.89 5.95 -0.75
N MET A 436 4.63 5.91 -2.06
CA MET A 436 5.64 5.60 -3.05
C MET A 436 6.71 6.70 -3.17
N ALA A 437 6.34 7.96 -2.98
CA ALA A 437 7.29 9.07 -3.00
C ALA A 437 8.36 8.92 -1.91
N GLN A 438 7.98 8.45 -0.73
CA GLN A 438 8.89 8.26 0.41
C GLN A 438 9.58 6.89 0.35
N ALA A 439 8.83 5.82 0.08
CA ALA A 439 9.35 4.45 0.06
C ALA A 439 10.41 4.20 -1.03
N LEU A 440 10.34 4.96 -2.14
CA LEU A 440 11.27 4.86 -3.27
C LEU A 440 12.33 5.96 -3.29
N GLN A 441 12.41 6.79 -2.25
CA GLN A 441 13.43 7.84 -2.17
C GLN A 441 14.85 7.25 -2.23
N GLY A 442 15.68 7.81 -3.11
CA GLY A 442 17.06 7.36 -3.28
C GLY A 442 17.22 6.04 -4.05
N THR A 443 16.14 5.42 -4.54
CA THR A 443 16.21 4.23 -5.40
C THR A 443 16.29 4.61 -6.89
N GLU A 444 16.92 3.75 -7.68
CA GLU A 444 16.99 3.93 -9.14
C GLU A 444 15.59 3.83 -9.77
N ALA A 445 15.35 4.65 -10.81
CA ALA A 445 14.11 4.62 -11.58
C ALA A 445 14.19 3.55 -12.67
N GLU A 446 13.77 2.34 -12.37
CA GLU A 446 13.69 1.25 -13.33
C GLU A 446 12.63 1.54 -14.41
N GLN A 447 12.87 1.03 -15.62
CA GLN A 447 11.97 1.14 -16.77
C GLN A 447 11.14 -0.15 -16.93
N PHE A 448 9.90 0.00 -17.35
CA PHE A 448 9.08 -1.15 -17.75
C PHE A 448 9.65 -1.82 -19.02
N PRO A 449 9.38 -3.13 -19.21
CA PRO A 449 9.74 -3.81 -20.45
C PRO A 449 9.11 -3.13 -21.66
N THR A 450 9.84 -3.12 -22.77
CA THR A 450 9.28 -2.61 -24.03
C THR A 450 8.20 -3.56 -24.55
N ALA A 451 6.96 -3.09 -24.59
CA ALA A 451 5.83 -3.82 -25.14
C ALA A 451 5.85 -3.79 -26.68
N LYS A 452 5.59 -4.93 -27.31
CA LYS A 452 5.39 -5.05 -28.75
C LYS A 452 3.93 -5.40 -29.02
N ASP A 453 3.22 -4.49 -29.67
CA ASP A 453 1.85 -4.79 -30.13
C ASP A 453 1.91 -5.58 -31.44
N ASN A 454 1.91 -6.90 -31.29
CA ASN A 454 1.89 -7.84 -32.42
C ASN A 454 0.45 -8.27 -32.77
N GLY A 455 -0.55 -7.69 -32.12
CA GLY A 455 -1.95 -7.97 -32.36
C GLY A 455 -2.45 -7.44 -33.71
N LYS A 456 -3.66 -7.82 -34.06
CA LYS A 456 -4.35 -7.36 -35.27
C LYS A 456 -5.47 -6.40 -34.89
N ILE A 457 -5.65 -5.35 -35.68
CA ILE A 457 -6.81 -4.46 -35.55
C ILE A 457 -8.09 -5.29 -35.74
N GLY A 458 -8.99 -5.22 -34.77
CA GLY A 458 -10.21 -6.02 -34.73
C GLY A 458 -10.00 -7.48 -34.35
N GLY A 459 -8.82 -7.87 -33.87
CA GLY A 459 -8.48 -9.26 -33.54
C GLY A 459 -8.20 -10.11 -34.77
N SER A 460 -8.01 -11.44 -34.57
CA SER A 460 -7.68 -12.36 -35.66
C SER A 460 -8.80 -12.51 -36.69
N ASP A 461 -10.05 -12.42 -36.27
CA ASP A 461 -11.28 -12.56 -37.07
C ASP A 461 -11.85 -11.21 -37.55
N GLY A 462 -11.38 -10.10 -36.98
CA GLY A 462 -11.83 -8.75 -37.31
C GLY A 462 -13.16 -8.37 -36.66
N THR A 463 -13.58 -9.08 -35.59
CA THR A 463 -14.89 -8.86 -34.92
C THR A 463 -14.81 -7.92 -33.72
N TRP A 464 -13.61 -7.71 -33.17
CA TRP A 464 -13.41 -6.90 -31.99
C TRP A 464 -13.56 -5.41 -32.26
N GLY A 465 -14.25 -4.73 -31.37
CA GLY A 465 -14.49 -3.29 -31.46
C GLY A 465 -15.24 -2.92 -32.74
N LEU A 466 -14.75 -1.92 -33.45
CA LEU A 466 -15.35 -1.44 -34.72
C LEU A 466 -14.92 -2.27 -35.94
N GLY A 467 -14.12 -3.33 -35.73
CA GLY A 467 -13.66 -4.24 -36.78
C GLY A 467 -12.74 -3.62 -37.83
N LYS A 468 -12.42 -4.43 -38.85
CA LYS A 468 -11.53 -3.99 -39.96
C LYS A 468 -12.17 -2.97 -40.90
N GLY A 469 -13.49 -2.81 -40.89
CA GLY A 469 -14.23 -2.04 -41.89
C GLY A 469 -14.14 -0.52 -41.73
N GLN A 470 -13.77 0.00 -40.58
CA GLN A 470 -13.67 1.44 -40.32
C GLN A 470 -12.23 1.99 -40.30
N SER A 471 -11.21 1.13 -40.37
CA SER A 471 -9.82 1.57 -40.43
C SER A 471 -9.42 2.17 -41.81
N ASN A 472 -10.24 2.01 -42.83
CA ASN A 472 -9.92 2.46 -44.21
C ASN A 472 -10.29 3.91 -44.52
N GLY A 473 -10.76 4.67 -43.53
CA GLY A 473 -11.13 6.10 -43.73
C GLY A 473 -10.14 7.14 -43.21
N LEU A 474 -9.13 6.72 -42.42
CA LEU A 474 -8.10 7.63 -41.93
C LEU A 474 -6.73 7.19 -42.48
N SER A 475 -6.29 7.95 -43.50
CA SER A 475 -4.96 7.82 -44.10
C SER A 475 -3.87 7.78 -43.03
N ASN A 476 -2.90 6.82 -43.20
CA ASN A 476 -1.75 6.57 -42.34
C ASN A 476 -0.84 7.78 -42.01
N ASN A 477 -1.21 8.99 -42.41
CA ASN A 477 -0.45 10.21 -42.13
C ASN A 477 -1.06 11.13 -41.06
N THR A 478 -2.33 10.90 -40.66
CA THR A 478 -2.98 11.74 -39.64
C THR A 478 -3.00 11.12 -38.24
N ASN A 479 -2.87 9.79 -38.11
CA ASN A 479 -2.97 9.12 -36.80
C ASN A 479 -1.73 9.29 -35.91
N LYS A 480 -0.53 9.48 -36.46
CA LYS A 480 0.64 9.84 -35.63
C LYS A 480 0.54 11.26 -35.09
N GLN A 481 0.03 12.16 -35.92
CA GLN A 481 -0.08 13.58 -35.59
C GLN A 481 -1.26 13.86 -34.65
N SER A 482 -2.40 13.18 -34.80
CA SER A 482 -3.56 13.34 -33.88
C SER A 482 -3.32 12.70 -32.50
N THR A 483 -2.53 11.61 -32.42
CA THR A 483 -2.18 11.02 -31.12
C THR A 483 -1.15 11.88 -30.37
N GLU A 484 -0.17 12.44 -31.10
CA GLU A 484 0.79 13.39 -30.53
C GLU A 484 0.12 14.73 -30.16
N ASP A 485 -0.81 15.21 -30.97
CA ASP A 485 -1.56 16.46 -30.72
C ASP A 485 -2.56 16.28 -29.57
N THR A 486 -3.23 15.11 -29.45
CA THR A 486 -4.11 14.79 -28.31
C THR A 486 -3.31 14.57 -27.03
N GLN A 487 -2.13 13.94 -27.12
CA GLN A 487 -1.23 13.83 -25.98
C GLN A 487 -0.69 15.20 -25.53
N LYS A 488 -0.26 16.04 -26.49
CA LYS A 488 0.19 17.41 -26.18
C LYS A 488 -0.92 18.27 -25.60
N GLN A 489 -2.15 18.14 -26.12
CA GLN A 489 -3.30 18.87 -25.61
C GLN A 489 -3.66 18.38 -24.19
N ALA A 490 -3.67 17.07 -23.94
CA ALA A 490 -3.91 16.51 -22.61
C ALA A 490 -2.79 16.87 -21.61
N GLU A 491 -1.53 16.92 -22.07
CA GLU A 491 -0.42 17.39 -21.23
C GLU A 491 -0.53 18.90 -20.94
N GLN A 492 -0.97 19.71 -21.92
CA GLN A 492 -1.21 21.13 -21.72
C GLN A 492 -2.39 21.38 -20.78
N ASP A 493 -3.49 20.65 -20.94
CA ASP A 493 -4.67 20.76 -20.06
C ASP A 493 -4.34 20.30 -18.63
N ALA A 494 -3.51 19.25 -18.47
CA ALA A 494 -3.03 18.79 -17.17
C ALA A 494 -2.08 19.81 -16.51
N GLN A 495 -1.18 20.43 -17.28
CA GLN A 495 -0.31 21.49 -16.80
C GLN A 495 -1.10 22.75 -16.43
N GLN A 496 -2.14 23.08 -17.19
CA GLN A 496 -3.00 24.23 -16.90
C GLN A 496 -3.82 24.00 -15.63
N LYS A 497 -4.39 22.79 -15.42
CA LYS A 497 -5.09 22.44 -14.18
C LYS A 497 -4.15 22.44 -12.97
N ALA A 498 -2.93 21.92 -13.12
CA ALA A 498 -1.93 21.94 -12.05
C ALA A 498 -1.53 23.38 -11.68
N ALA A 499 -1.36 24.26 -12.68
CA ALA A 499 -1.07 25.67 -12.47
C ALA A 499 -2.25 26.42 -11.83
N GLU A 500 -3.50 26.10 -12.20
CA GLU A 500 -4.70 26.68 -11.57
C GLU A 500 -4.86 26.21 -10.12
N GLU A 501 -4.52 24.96 -9.82
CA GLU A 501 -4.56 24.40 -8.46
C GLU A 501 -3.45 25.00 -7.58
N GLU A 502 -2.26 25.19 -8.14
CA GLU A 502 -1.16 25.86 -7.45
C GLU A 502 -1.46 27.35 -7.20
N ALA A 503 -2.09 28.03 -8.17
CA ALA A 503 -2.57 29.39 -7.99
C ALA A 503 -3.65 29.50 -6.92
N LYS A 504 -4.58 28.54 -6.82
CA LYS A 504 -5.58 28.47 -5.73
C LYS A 504 -4.92 28.26 -4.37
N LYS A 505 -3.94 27.36 -4.27
CA LYS A 505 -3.16 27.13 -3.03
C LYS A 505 -2.40 28.39 -2.61
N GLN A 506 -1.81 29.11 -3.56
CA GLN A 506 -1.14 30.39 -3.30
C GLN A 506 -2.11 31.46 -2.85
N GLN A 507 -3.30 31.54 -3.45
CA GLN A 507 -4.34 32.48 -3.06
C GLN A 507 -4.86 32.16 -1.65
N GLN A 508 -5.13 30.89 -1.33
CA GLN A 508 -5.52 30.46 0.01
C GLN A 508 -4.44 30.74 1.06
N ALA A 509 -3.16 30.53 0.71
CA ALA A 509 -2.05 30.87 1.60
C ALA A 509 -1.93 32.40 1.82
N GLN A 510 -2.21 33.20 0.81
CA GLN A 510 -2.24 34.68 0.95
C GLN A 510 -3.43 35.15 1.77
N GLU A 511 -4.61 34.57 1.57
CA GLU A 511 -5.81 34.86 2.37
C GLU A 511 -5.61 34.45 3.84
N PHE A 512 -5.00 33.30 4.10
CA PHE A 512 -4.63 32.83 5.42
C PHE A 512 -3.59 33.77 6.07
N ALA A 513 -2.56 34.18 5.33
CA ALA A 513 -1.58 35.15 5.83
C ALA A 513 -2.20 36.51 6.15
N GLN A 514 -3.17 36.97 5.36
CA GLN A 514 -3.93 38.20 5.66
C GLN A 514 -4.82 38.05 6.88
N GLN A 515 -5.46 36.90 7.07
CA GLN A 515 -6.23 36.59 8.30
C GLN A 515 -5.33 36.55 9.55
N CYS A 516 -4.13 35.99 9.46
CA CYS A 516 -3.13 36.00 10.53
C CYS A 516 -2.68 37.41 10.88
N LEU A 517 -2.53 38.30 9.89
CA LEU A 517 -2.18 39.72 10.13
C LEU A 517 -3.34 40.55 10.72
N ALA A 518 -4.57 40.17 10.40
CA ALA A 518 -5.77 40.92 10.85
C ALA A 518 -6.24 40.51 12.27
N ASN A 519 -5.81 39.37 12.80
CA ASN A 519 -6.27 38.87 14.09
C ASN A 519 -5.14 38.33 14.97
N PRO A 520 -4.50 39.17 15.82
CA PRO A 520 -3.36 38.77 16.65
C PRO A 520 -3.65 37.67 17.68
N SER A 521 -4.90 37.28 17.88
CA SER A 521 -5.30 36.22 18.82
C SER A 521 -5.08 34.80 18.29
N TYR A 522 -4.72 34.63 17.02
CA TYR A 522 -4.40 33.33 16.37
C TYR A 522 -2.91 32.96 16.46
N SER A 523 -2.21 33.37 17.49
CA SER A 523 -0.75 33.26 17.62
C SER A 523 -0.20 31.80 17.71
N THR A 524 -1.05 30.79 17.82
CA THR A 524 -0.64 29.38 17.90
C THR A 524 -0.70 28.63 16.57
N GLU A 525 -1.41 29.16 15.58
CA GLU A 525 -1.59 28.50 14.28
C GLU A 525 -0.91 29.23 13.09
N CYS A 526 -0.44 30.46 13.32
CA CYS A 526 0.22 31.23 12.27
C CYS A 526 1.72 30.93 12.20
N PRO A 527 2.27 30.52 11.05
CA PRO A 527 3.69 30.21 10.91
C PRO A 527 4.54 31.47 11.11
N ASN A 528 5.65 31.36 11.86
CA ASN A 528 6.65 32.41 12.01
C ASN A 528 7.30 32.73 10.67
N TYR A 529 6.90 33.82 10.04
CA TYR A 529 7.64 34.36 8.90
C TYR A 529 8.91 35.06 9.40
N PRO A 530 10.08 34.86 8.73
CA PRO A 530 11.32 35.58 9.08
C PRO A 530 11.16 37.07 8.73
N GLY A 531 10.93 37.88 9.73
CA GLY A 531 10.74 39.33 9.58
C GLY A 531 10.15 40.05 10.78
N THR A 532 9.60 39.35 11.78
CA THR A 532 9.11 39.96 13.02
C THR A 532 10.01 39.60 14.20
N THR A 533 11.11 40.32 14.34
CA THR A 533 11.85 40.39 15.60
C THR A 533 11.07 41.31 16.53
N THR A 534 10.42 40.76 17.55
CA THR A 534 10.01 41.48 18.72
C THR A 534 11.26 41.82 19.54
N GLY A 535 11.75 43.03 19.41
CA GLY A 535 12.71 43.61 20.33
C GLY A 535 12.07 44.82 20.95
N GLY A 536 11.92 44.77 22.29
CA GLY A 536 11.41 45.87 23.11
C GLY A 536 12.42 46.98 23.30
N ASP A 537 11.87 48.13 23.58
CA ASP A 537 12.38 49.31 24.29
C ASP A 537 13.45 50.20 23.62
N GLY A 538 13.07 51.46 23.48
CA GLY A 538 13.94 52.59 23.73
C GLY A 538 14.08 53.65 22.66
N ASN A 539 13.22 54.63 22.73
CA ASN A 539 13.51 56.08 22.62
C ASN A 539 13.95 56.73 21.30
N ALA A 540 13.09 57.62 20.88
CA ALA A 540 13.27 58.96 20.32
C ALA A 540 14.37 59.23 19.27
N GLY A 541 13.95 59.78 18.13
CA GLY A 541 14.86 60.56 17.27
C GLY A 541 14.29 60.85 15.89
N ASN A 542 13.65 61.99 15.83
CA ASN A 542 13.23 62.77 14.68
C ASN A 542 14.30 62.90 13.59
N ASN A 543 14.05 62.72 12.30
CA ASN A 543 14.27 63.78 11.31
C ASN A 543 13.83 63.42 9.87
N THR A 544 13.05 64.22 9.36
CA THR A 544 12.73 64.82 8.05
C THR A 544 13.65 64.54 6.85
N GLY A 545 12.97 64.49 5.71
CA GLY A 545 13.46 64.85 4.34
C GLY A 545 13.57 63.65 3.43
N GLY A 546 12.91 63.53 2.32
CA GLY A 546 12.63 64.50 1.30
C GLY A 546 13.18 63.96 -0.01
N ASP A 547 12.32 63.94 -0.98
CA ASP A 547 12.51 64.13 -2.41
C ASP A 547 12.76 62.93 -3.41
N ASN A 548 11.78 62.82 -4.23
CA ASN A 548 11.71 62.78 -5.70
C ASN A 548 12.94 62.34 -6.54
N GLY A 549 12.68 61.53 -7.52
CA GLY A 549 13.55 61.42 -8.68
C GLY A 549 13.14 60.34 -9.69
N ASN A 550 12.20 60.69 -10.51
CA ASN A 550 11.90 60.13 -11.82
C ASN A 550 13.17 60.15 -12.71
N ASN A 551 13.51 59.10 -13.45
CA ASN A 551 13.78 59.29 -14.88
C ASN A 551 13.94 57.96 -15.70
N THR A 552 13.33 58.00 -16.81
CA THR A 552 13.36 57.22 -18.04
C THR A 552 14.74 57.07 -18.65
N GLY A 553 14.97 55.98 -19.39
CA GLY A 553 16.07 55.88 -20.36
C GLY A 553 16.21 54.51 -21.03
N ASN A 554 15.61 54.45 -22.19
CA ASN A 554 15.84 53.52 -23.30
C ASN A 554 17.33 53.64 -23.73
N ASP A 555 18.00 52.55 -24.14
CA ASP A 555 18.53 52.45 -25.49
C ASP A 555 19.29 51.13 -25.80
N ASN A 556 19.14 50.77 -27.03
CA ASN A 556 19.75 49.77 -27.88
C ASN A 556 21.28 49.74 -27.89
N GLY A 557 21.85 48.59 -28.26
CA GLY A 557 23.22 48.55 -28.77
C GLY A 557 23.80 47.14 -29.02
N ASN A 558 23.60 46.74 -30.21
CA ASN A 558 24.14 45.65 -31.03
C ASN A 558 25.70 45.58 -31.12
N SER A 559 26.16 44.41 -31.57
CA SER A 559 27.46 44.01 -32.21
C SER A 559 28.44 43.28 -31.26
N GLY A 560 28.92 42.04 -31.52
CA GLY A 560 29.47 41.54 -32.75
C GLY A 560 30.94 41.12 -32.50
N GLY A 561 31.34 39.91 -32.89
CA GLY A 561 32.72 39.61 -33.16
C GLY A 561 33.34 38.44 -32.36
N THR A 562 33.32 37.24 -32.88
CA THR A 562 34.40 36.51 -33.60
C THR A 562 35.63 36.09 -32.79
N GLY A 563 35.98 34.83 -32.93
CA GLY A 563 37.31 34.22 -32.91
C GLY A 563 37.65 33.51 -31.58
N GLY A 564 38.07 32.32 -31.52
CA GLY A 564 38.72 31.41 -32.38
C GLY A 564 39.62 30.51 -31.53
N ASN A 565 39.45 29.24 -31.75
CA ASN A 565 40.47 28.24 -32.00
C ASN A 565 41.40 27.69 -30.88
N THR A 566 41.54 26.38 -30.94
CA THR A 566 42.63 25.46 -30.56
C THR A 566 42.80 25.20 -29.07
N GLY A 567 42.97 23.99 -28.62
CA GLY A 567 43.31 22.70 -29.18
C GLY A 567 43.79 21.77 -28.08
N THR A 568 43.60 20.51 -28.35
CA THR A 568 44.45 19.34 -28.06
C THR A 568 44.66 18.76 -26.66
N ASN A 569 44.28 17.48 -26.61
CA ASN A 569 45.00 16.30 -26.08
C ASN A 569 45.12 16.13 -24.55
N GLY A 570 44.74 15.01 -24.09
CA GLY A 570 45.33 13.68 -24.02
C GLY A 570 44.87 12.97 -22.74
N VAL A 571 44.27 11.83 -22.86
CA VAL A 571 44.76 10.45 -22.71
C VAL A 571 45.13 10.01 -21.28
N THR A 572 44.45 8.88 -20.91
CA THR A 572 44.82 7.79 -19.97
C THR A 572 44.80 8.09 -18.46
N GLN A 573 44.07 7.36 -17.68
CA GLN A 573 43.91 5.91 -17.41
C GLN A 573 42.52 5.63 -16.81
#